data_d8ba98b44427c0e9eea265e48233b3f2
#
_entry.id   d8ba98b44427c0e9eea265e48233b3f2
#
_cell.length_a   1.000
_cell.length_b   1.000
_cell.length_c   1.000
_cell.angle_alpha   90.00
_cell.angle_beta   90.00
_cell.angle_gamma   90.00
#
_symmetry.space_group_name_H-M   'P 1'
#
loop_
_entity.id
_entity.type
_entity.pdbx_description
1 polymer ?
#
loop_
_entity_poly.entity_id
_entity_poly.type
_entity_poly.pdbx_seq_one_letter_code
_entity_poly.pdbx_strand_id
1 'polypeptide(L)'
;MLRNLLCGCLLAATISPALADSTFPNTCSEIQFAYDAASDATIKAVCLRADGSANPTSLTLQGISNENGMLKQGGGPATFQKSCGNIRIIANGTGVLLSAQCRNTAGMFIPTSLTLNNISNQNGKLVQQ
;
A
#
# COMPACT_ATOMS: atom_id res chain seq x y z
N MET A 1 -28.63 38.08 -5.42
CA MET A 1 -28.06 37.44 -5.49
C MET A 1 -27.73 36.38 -5.41
N LEU A 2 -27.84 36.64 -5.47
CA LEU A 2 -27.35 35.67 -5.41
C LEU A 2 -26.74 34.71 -5.35
N ARG A 3 -26.71 34.84 -5.16
CA ARG A 3 -26.02 34.04 -5.18
C ARG A 3 -25.56 33.00 -5.09
N ASN A 4 -25.74 33.29 -5.03
CA ASN A 4 -25.22 32.31 -4.93
C ASN A 4 -24.79 31.35 -4.89
N LEU A 5 -24.96 31.65 -4.84
CA LEU A 5 -24.46 30.70 -4.75
C LEU A 5 -24.02 29.75 -4.92
N LEU A 6 -24.07 29.97 -4.85
CA LEU A 6 -23.55 29.04 -5.02
C LEU A 6 -23.04 28.23 -5.01
N CYS A 7 -23.03 28.51 -4.84
CA CYS A 7 -22.39 27.74 -4.80
C CYS A 7 -22.02 26.87 -4.75
N GLY A 8 -22.14 27.26 -4.70
CA GLY A 8 -21.57 26.53 -4.54
C GLY A 8 -21.53 25.53 -4.48
N CYS A 9 -21.77 25.86 -4.04
CA CYS A 9 -21.61 24.83 -3.67
C CYS A 9 -21.29 23.84 -4.32
N LEU A 10 -21.08 23.94 -4.77
CA LEU A 10 -20.75 23.08 -5.36
C LEU A 10 -19.75 22.48 -5.25
N LEU A 11 -19.41 22.85 -5.08
CA LEU A 11 -18.32 22.42 -4.86
C LEU A 11 -18.16 21.37 -4.04
N ALA A 12 -18.59 21.24 -3.13
CA ALA A 12 -18.50 20.16 -2.23
C ALA A 12 -18.83 18.85 -2.86
N ALA A 13 -19.70 18.87 -3.79
CA ALA A 13 -20.10 17.66 -4.48
C ALA A 13 -18.99 17.08 -5.35
N THR A 14 -17.96 17.86 -5.62
CA THR A 14 -16.89 17.40 -6.50
C THR A 14 -15.72 16.78 -5.73
N ILE A 15 -15.82 16.68 -4.43
CA ILE A 15 -14.72 16.16 -3.64
C ILE A 15 -14.75 14.64 -3.66
N SER A 16 -13.69 14.04 -4.18
CA SER A 16 -13.48 12.61 -4.01
C SER A 16 -12.57 12.38 -2.81
N PRO A 17 -12.71 11.25 -2.15
CA PRO A 17 -11.82 10.93 -1.03
C PRO A 17 -10.38 10.89 -1.52
N ALA A 18 -9.52 11.62 -0.86
CA ALA A 18 -8.10 11.55 -1.14
C ALA A 18 -7.56 10.23 -0.60
N LEU A 19 -6.58 9.66 -1.29
CA LEU A 19 -5.84 8.53 -0.76
C LEU A 19 -5.02 9.02 0.42
N ALA A 20 -5.11 8.31 1.54
CA ALA A 20 -4.35 8.65 2.73
C ALA A 20 -3.01 7.97 2.71
N ASP A 21 -1.96 8.68 3.09
CA ASP A 21 -0.65 8.09 3.25
C ASP A 21 -0.71 6.97 4.28
N SER A 22 0.09 5.94 4.08
CA SER A 22 0.20 4.87 5.05
C SER A 22 0.96 5.36 6.26
N THR A 23 0.39 5.23 7.43
CA THR A 23 0.93 5.75 8.68
C THR A 23 1.57 4.70 9.57
N PHE A 24 1.45 3.43 9.20
CA PHE A 24 1.92 2.36 10.08
C PHE A 24 3.41 2.43 10.40
N PRO A 25 4.31 2.99 9.56
CA PRO A 25 5.72 3.07 9.95
C PRO A 25 5.97 3.92 11.19
N ASN A 26 5.02 4.78 11.57
CA ASN A 26 5.19 5.61 12.76
C ASN A 26 5.17 4.80 14.04
N THR A 27 4.51 3.65 14.04
CA THR A 27 4.36 2.82 15.23
C THR A 27 4.70 1.36 14.99
N CYS A 28 5.27 1.03 13.84
CA CYS A 28 5.70 -0.33 13.49
C CYS A 28 7.18 -0.33 13.14
N SER A 29 7.81 -1.47 13.38
CA SER A 29 9.21 -1.70 13.03
C SER A 29 9.34 -3.05 12.34
N GLU A 30 10.55 -3.37 11.87
CA GLU A 30 10.84 -4.64 11.18
C GLU A 30 9.89 -4.87 10.02
N ILE A 31 9.64 -3.81 9.28
CA ILE A 31 8.70 -3.83 8.15
C ILE A 31 9.38 -4.48 6.96
N GLN A 32 8.77 -5.54 6.43
CA GLN A 32 9.36 -6.25 5.31
C GLN A 32 8.30 -6.93 4.46
N PHE A 33 8.65 -7.17 3.21
CA PHE A 33 7.85 -7.99 2.32
C PHE A 33 8.11 -9.46 2.61
N ALA A 34 7.07 -10.28 2.53
CA ALA A 34 7.21 -11.72 2.67
C ALA A 34 6.11 -12.42 1.88
N TYR A 35 6.35 -13.69 1.58
CA TYR A 35 5.31 -14.58 1.06
C TYR A 35 4.72 -15.36 2.24
N ASP A 36 3.41 -15.56 2.23
CA ASP A 36 2.81 -16.47 3.20
C ASP A 36 2.83 -17.90 2.67
N ALA A 37 2.22 -18.82 3.43
CA ALA A 37 2.24 -20.24 3.05
C ALA A 37 1.53 -20.52 1.73
N ALA A 38 0.62 -19.64 1.32
CA ALA A 38 -0.09 -19.76 0.05
C ALA A 38 0.60 -18.99 -1.08
N SER A 39 1.80 -18.46 -0.82
CA SER A 39 2.57 -17.63 -1.76
C SER A 39 1.91 -16.29 -2.07
N ASP A 40 1.04 -15.83 -1.20
CA ASP A 40 0.47 -14.50 -1.31
C ASP A 40 1.47 -13.46 -0.84
N ALA A 41 1.36 -12.27 -1.41
CA ALA A 41 2.24 -11.15 -1.06
C ALA A 41 1.78 -10.52 0.23
N THR A 42 2.66 -10.45 1.24
CA THR A 42 2.32 -9.88 2.53
C THR A 42 3.33 -8.84 2.97
N ILE A 43 2.88 -7.94 3.82
CA ILE A 43 3.75 -7.09 4.62
C ILE A 43 3.78 -7.68 6.02
N LYS A 44 4.98 -7.89 6.55
CA LYS A 44 5.15 -8.29 7.94
C LYS A 44 5.78 -7.14 8.71
N ALA A 45 5.35 -6.97 9.95
CA ALA A 45 5.89 -5.92 10.81
C ALA A 45 5.64 -6.28 12.26
N VAL A 46 6.28 -5.53 13.14
CA VAL A 46 6.00 -5.56 14.58
C VAL A 46 5.42 -4.21 14.94
N CYS A 47 4.19 -4.18 15.35
CA CYS A 47 3.46 -2.94 15.58
C CYS A 47 3.08 -2.80 17.04
N LEU A 48 3.11 -1.56 17.53
CA LEU A 48 2.77 -1.28 18.92
C LEU A 48 1.26 -1.21 19.10
N ARG A 49 0.79 -1.85 20.17
CA ARG A 49 -0.59 -1.69 20.65
C ARG A 49 -0.72 -0.39 21.42
N ALA A 50 -1.94 -0.02 21.74
CA ALA A 50 -2.21 1.21 22.49
C ALA A 50 -1.55 1.21 23.85
N ASP A 51 -1.35 0.03 24.47
CA ASP A 51 -0.68 -0.08 25.76
C ASP A 51 0.84 -0.08 25.67
N GLY A 52 1.39 0.08 24.45
CA GLY A 52 2.83 0.09 24.23
C GLY A 52 3.47 -1.26 24.00
N SER A 53 2.71 -2.34 24.10
CA SER A 53 3.27 -3.67 23.84
C SER A 53 3.42 -3.91 22.34
N ALA A 54 4.42 -4.71 21.98
CA ALA A 54 4.72 -5.01 20.58
C ALA A 54 3.94 -6.25 20.14
N ASN A 55 3.42 -6.20 18.92
CA ASN A 55 2.66 -7.29 18.33
C ASN A 55 3.15 -7.60 16.92
N PRO A 56 3.66 -8.81 16.66
CA PRO A 56 3.93 -9.22 15.29
C PRO A 56 2.62 -9.32 14.51
N THR A 57 2.62 -8.76 13.29
CA THR A 57 1.42 -8.72 12.47
C THR A 57 1.79 -8.86 11.00
N SER A 58 0.82 -9.24 10.19
CA SER A 58 1.00 -9.31 8.75
C SER A 58 -0.26 -8.86 8.04
N LEU A 59 -0.10 -8.35 6.83
CA LEU A 59 -1.19 -7.89 5.99
C LEU A 59 -0.99 -8.45 4.60
N THR A 60 -2.00 -9.12 4.06
CA THR A 60 -1.97 -9.57 2.68
C THR A 60 -2.30 -8.38 1.78
N LEU A 61 -1.40 -8.10 0.84
CA LEU A 61 -1.60 -7.03 -0.12
C LEU A 61 -2.69 -7.43 -1.11
N GLN A 62 -3.47 -6.45 -1.54
CA GLN A 62 -4.58 -6.68 -2.46
C GLN A 62 -4.43 -5.82 -3.70
N GLY A 63 -4.86 -6.36 -4.83
CA GLY A 63 -5.09 -5.60 -6.04
C GLY A 63 -3.87 -5.13 -6.81
N ILE A 64 -2.67 -5.55 -6.44
CA ILE A 64 -1.47 -5.08 -7.11
C ILE A 64 -1.09 -6.07 -8.21
N SER A 65 -0.92 -5.54 -9.42
CA SER A 65 -0.56 -6.35 -10.57
C SER A 65 0.68 -5.77 -11.27
N ASN A 66 1.32 -6.61 -12.08
CA ASN A 66 2.40 -6.21 -12.97
C ASN A 66 1.82 -6.03 -14.37
N GLU A 67 1.83 -4.81 -14.86
CA GLU A 67 1.39 -4.50 -16.22
C GLU A 67 2.58 -4.09 -17.04
N ASN A 68 3.08 -5.01 -17.83
CA ASN A 68 4.22 -4.80 -18.72
C ASN A 68 5.43 -4.21 -17.99
N GLY A 69 5.74 -4.72 -16.81
CA GLY A 69 6.87 -4.28 -16.00
C GLY A 69 6.57 -3.17 -15.03
N MET A 70 5.33 -2.71 -14.95
CA MET A 70 4.95 -1.64 -14.04
C MET A 70 3.94 -2.12 -13.01
N LEU A 71 4.17 -1.77 -11.75
CA LEU A 71 3.23 -2.06 -10.68
C LEU A 71 2.00 -1.17 -10.79
N LYS A 72 0.83 -1.77 -10.67
CA LYS A 72 -0.44 -1.06 -10.75
C LYS A 72 -1.37 -1.50 -9.63
N GLN A 73 -2.07 -0.53 -9.04
CA GLN A 73 -3.08 -0.79 -8.04
C GLN A 73 -4.43 -0.94 -8.70
N GLY A 74 -5.11 -2.04 -8.44
CA GLY A 74 -6.45 -2.31 -8.91
C GLY A 74 -7.22 -3.08 -7.86
N GLY A 75 -8.17 -3.90 -8.27
CA GLY A 75 -8.97 -4.72 -7.37
C GLY A 75 -8.56 -6.17 -7.40
N GLY A 76 -9.16 -6.95 -6.50
CA GLY A 76 -8.91 -8.38 -6.43
C GLY A 76 -7.62 -8.73 -5.70
N PRO A 77 -7.21 -10.01 -5.77
CA PRO A 77 -5.96 -10.42 -5.12
C PRO A 77 -4.74 -9.83 -5.82
N ALA A 78 -3.66 -9.70 -5.08
CA ALA A 78 -2.39 -9.26 -5.66
C ALA A 78 -1.77 -10.41 -6.46
N THR A 79 -1.26 -10.08 -7.65
CA THR A 79 -0.63 -11.07 -8.53
C THR A 79 0.79 -10.69 -8.93
N PHE A 80 1.25 -9.48 -8.59
CA PHE A 80 2.56 -8.98 -9.05
C PHE A 80 3.71 -9.90 -8.61
N GLN A 81 3.58 -10.52 -7.45
CA GLN A 81 4.64 -11.35 -6.89
C GLN A 81 4.95 -12.57 -7.77
N LYS A 82 4.08 -12.90 -8.71
CA LYS A 82 4.28 -14.04 -9.60
C LYS A 82 5.20 -13.71 -10.77
N SER A 83 5.39 -12.43 -11.06
CA SER A 83 6.21 -12.01 -12.21
C SER A 83 7.20 -10.89 -11.83
N CYS A 84 7.35 -10.59 -10.55
CA CYS A 84 8.30 -9.62 -10.05
C CYS A 84 9.26 -10.28 -9.09
N GLY A 85 10.47 -9.74 -9.03
CA GLY A 85 11.46 -10.17 -8.08
C GLY A 85 12.03 -8.98 -7.33
N ASN A 86 12.95 -9.26 -6.41
CA ASN A 86 13.63 -8.22 -5.65
C ASN A 86 12.63 -7.26 -4.98
N ILE A 87 11.58 -7.84 -4.41
CA ILE A 87 10.45 -7.07 -3.87
C ILE A 87 10.81 -6.56 -2.48
N ARG A 88 10.62 -5.28 -2.24
CA ARG A 88 10.95 -4.63 -0.97
C ARG A 88 9.90 -3.62 -0.60
N ILE A 89 9.73 -3.44 0.72
CA ILE A 89 8.93 -2.37 1.28
C ILE A 89 9.88 -1.30 1.80
N ILE A 90 9.71 -0.09 1.34
CA ILE A 90 10.54 1.04 1.73
C ILE A 90 9.66 2.04 2.45
N ALA A 91 9.92 2.22 3.75
CA ALA A 91 9.22 3.21 4.55
C ALA A 91 10.13 4.42 4.72
N ASN A 92 9.64 5.59 4.37
CA ASN A 92 10.37 6.82 4.56
C ASN A 92 9.46 7.85 5.23
N GLY A 93 9.97 9.04 5.47
CA GLY A 93 9.20 10.06 6.19
C GLY A 93 7.98 10.57 5.47
N THR A 94 7.82 10.25 4.18
CA THR A 94 6.70 10.74 3.39
C THR A 94 5.73 9.65 2.94
N GLY A 95 6.02 8.39 3.28
CA GLY A 95 5.11 7.32 2.91
C GLY A 95 5.79 5.98 2.81
N VAL A 96 5.10 5.04 2.20
CA VAL A 96 5.55 3.65 2.05
C VAL A 96 5.52 3.29 0.58
N LEU A 97 6.65 2.78 0.08
CA LEU A 97 6.78 2.35 -1.30
C LEU A 97 6.94 0.83 -1.36
N LEU A 98 6.28 0.23 -2.32
CA LEU A 98 6.55 -1.13 -2.76
C LEU A 98 7.49 -1.03 -3.97
N SER A 99 8.68 -1.59 -3.85
CA SER A 99 9.70 -1.53 -4.91
C SER A 99 9.97 -2.93 -5.40
N ALA A 100 10.10 -3.09 -6.72
CA ALA A 100 10.33 -4.41 -7.30
C ALA A 100 10.94 -4.27 -8.68
N GLN A 101 11.37 -5.40 -9.22
CA GLN A 101 11.76 -5.53 -10.61
C GLN A 101 10.79 -6.49 -11.27
N CYS A 102 9.99 -5.99 -12.21
CA CYS A 102 8.90 -6.75 -12.78
C CYS A 102 9.16 -7.03 -14.26
N ARG A 103 8.80 -8.23 -14.68
CA ARG A 103 9.04 -8.67 -16.05
C ARG A 103 8.04 -8.04 -16.99
N ASN A 104 8.55 -7.44 -18.07
CA ASN A 104 7.69 -6.90 -19.12
C ASN A 104 7.41 -7.95 -20.18
N THR A 105 6.65 -7.58 -21.20
CA THR A 105 6.26 -8.51 -22.27
C THR A 105 7.43 -8.95 -23.13
N ALA A 106 8.54 -8.22 -23.11
CA ALA A 106 9.76 -8.61 -23.80
C ALA A 106 10.65 -9.54 -22.94
N GLY A 107 10.20 -9.90 -21.74
CA GLY A 107 10.96 -10.77 -20.85
C GLY A 107 12.03 -10.07 -20.03
N MET A 108 12.09 -8.75 -20.06
CA MET A 108 13.08 -7.99 -19.32
C MET A 108 12.51 -7.55 -17.98
N PHE A 109 13.35 -7.52 -16.94
CA PHE A 109 12.96 -7.06 -15.61
C PHE A 109 13.19 -5.57 -15.51
N ILE A 110 12.13 -4.83 -15.21
CA ILE A 110 12.12 -3.38 -15.17
C ILE A 110 11.95 -2.93 -13.72
N PRO A 111 12.81 -2.03 -13.22
CA PRO A 111 12.59 -1.46 -11.89
C PRO A 111 11.30 -0.65 -11.87
N THR A 112 10.52 -0.84 -10.83
CA THR A 112 9.23 -0.15 -10.69
C THR A 112 8.92 0.01 -9.22
N SER A 113 8.07 0.98 -8.91
CA SER A 113 7.62 1.19 -7.53
C SER A 113 6.19 1.70 -7.53
N LEU A 114 5.53 1.47 -6.40
CA LEU A 114 4.14 1.87 -6.19
C LEU A 114 3.99 2.35 -4.76
N THR A 115 3.36 3.51 -4.60
CA THR A 115 3.05 4.01 -3.25
C THR A 115 1.90 3.19 -2.67
N LEU A 116 2.12 2.67 -1.47
CA LEU A 116 1.08 1.94 -0.75
C LEU A 116 0.32 2.93 0.14
N ASN A 117 -0.98 3.01 -0.09
CA ASN A 117 -1.83 3.96 0.64
C ASN A 117 -2.77 3.24 1.59
N ASN A 118 -3.27 3.98 2.58
CA ASN A 118 -4.36 3.53 3.44
C ASN A 118 -4.00 2.34 4.34
N ILE A 119 -2.73 2.17 4.68
CA ILE A 119 -2.32 1.13 5.61
C ILE A 119 -2.00 1.77 6.95
N SER A 120 -2.65 1.29 8.00
CA SER A 120 -2.48 1.82 9.35
C SER A 120 -2.27 0.70 10.34
N ASN A 121 -1.74 1.07 11.49
CA ASN A 121 -1.62 0.18 12.65
C ASN A 121 -2.82 0.45 13.56
N GLN A 122 -3.63 -0.57 13.74
CA GLN A 122 -4.78 -0.48 14.63
C GLN A 122 -4.58 -1.44 15.79
N ASN A 123 -4.14 -0.88 16.90
CA ASN A 123 -3.86 -1.61 18.13
C ASN A 123 -2.96 -2.83 17.90
N GLY A 124 -1.90 -2.64 17.13
CA GLY A 124 -0.92 -3.68 16.87
C GLY A 124 -1.20 -4.53 15.62
N LYS A 125 -2.24 -4.21 14.86
CA LYS A 125 -2.58 -4.95 13.65
C LYS A 125 -2.53 -4.04 12.44
N LEU A 126 -1.89 -4.52 11.38
CA LEU A 126 -1.91 -3.81 10.11
C LEU A 126 -3.26 -3.96 9.45
N VAL A 127 -3.80 -2.84 8.99
CA VAL A 127 -5.11 -2.80 8.32
C VAL A 127 -4.97 -1.91 7.10
N GLN A 128 -5.54 -2.36 5.98
CA GLN A 128 -5.64 -1.54 4.76
C GLN A 128 -7.10 -1.20 4.53
N GLN A 129 -7.38 0.06 4.32
CA GLN A 129 -8.75 0.54 4.12
C GLN A 129 -9.03 0.97 2.69
#